data_0cb373bdca17f0c255c0fd03433bbdaa
#
_entry.id   0cb373bdca17f0c255c0fd03433bbdaa
#
_cell.length_a   1.000
_cell.length_b   1.000
_cell.length_c   1.000
_cell.angle_alpha   90.00
_cell.angle_beta   90.00
_cell.angle_gamma   90.00
#
_symmetry.space_group_name_H-M   'P 1'
#
loop_
_entity.id
_entity.type
_entity.pdbx_description
1 polymer ?
#
loop_
_entity_poly.entity_id
_entity_poly.type
_entity_poly.pdbx_seq_one_letter_code
_entity_poly.pdbx_strand_id
1 'polypeptide(L)'
;TLESERPDIVAIATPASARVEPISAALELGCHVYTDKPLAVTASDARGLYELALKKGARTAIAANWMYDPGIAYLRELVAAGSIGQPFAIESRFVSPWPFPSAAIWINRVAEGGGVLNNRMSHQLAAAQRIVGGEVLQVMGEARTHRRRRPDIGQPHDYRQWRTLSADELVNVPWVEVDADDSCIVVARLGKPGARSEDTLTANLYCCSSIRARDGRTMTIYGDEGSLHYDWVIDPKTNVARGSRPSILRTSFASADWREEPVPERILQSLPQIAHGLHRDWAALAREFVADIRGESYEPYPTFRQGWIYQEITEAIRNGSGWVAIPQDVAPTSH
;
A
#
# COMPACT_ATOMS: atom_id res chain seq x y z
N THR A 1 4.61 19.02 -24.41
CA THR A 1 3.41 19.12 -23.53
C THR A 1 2.50 17.91 -23.80
N LEU A 2 1.61 17.60 -22.86
CA LEU A 2 0.62 16.51 -23.03
C LEU A 2 -0.26 16.74 -24.28
N GLU A 3 -0.60 17.99 -24.56
CA GLU A 3 -1.41 18.38 -25.73
C GLU A 3 -0.71 18.09 -27.06
N SER A 4 0.60 18.26 -27.15
CA SER A 4 1.38 18.01 -28.38
C SER A 4 1.69 16.54 -28.59
N GLU A 5 2.00 15.81 -27.52
CA GLU A 5 2.42 14.40 -27.59
C GLU A 5 1.22 13.43 -27.63
N ARG A 6 0.09 13.80 -27.03
CA ARG A 6 -1.14 12.99 -26.92
C ARG A 6 -0.88 11.52 -26.54
N PRO A 7 -0.21 11.25 -25.42
CA PRO A 7 0.09 9.88 -25.02
C PRO A 7 -1.19 9.15 -24.60
N ASP A 8 -1.25 7.85 -24.83
CA ASP A 8 -2.33 7.01 -24.33
C ASP A 8 -2.30 6.89 -22.80
N ILE A 9 -1.09 6.85 -22.21
CA ILE A 9 -0.84 6.67 -20.78
C ILE A 9 0.09 7.77 -20.28
N VAL A 10 -0.29 8.37 -19.14
CA VAL A 10 0.57 9.30 -18.38
C VAL A 10 0.94 8.68 -17.05
N ALA A 11 2.25 8.56 -16.77
CA ALA A 11 2.76 8.12 -15.49
C ALA A 11 3.18 9.32 -14.61
N ILE A 12 2.63 9.41 -13.39
CA ILE A 12 2.85 10.53 -12.47
C ILE A 12 3.43 10.01 -11.15
N ALA A 13 4.66 10.42 -10.83
CA ALA A 13 5.38 10.01 -9.61
C ALA A 13 5.84 11.22 -8.76
N THR A 14 5.15 12.36 -8.88
CA THR A 14 5.39 13.55 -8.06
C THR A 14 5.01 13.32 -6.59
N PRO A 15 5.41 14.17 -5.63
CA PRO A 15 4.80 14.20 -4.29
C PRO A 15 3.28 14.33 -4.36
N ALA A 16 2.56 13.76 -3.38
CA ALA A 16 1.09 13.72 -3.40
C ALA A 16 0.45 15.11 -3.47
N SER A 17 1.05 16.10 -2.81
CA SER A 17 0.61 17.49 -2.83
C SER A 17 0.64 18.18 -4.22
N ALA A 18 1.40 17.60 -5.15
CA ALA A 18 1.55 18.13 -6.51
C ALA A 18 0.90 17.23 -7.59
N ARG A 19 -0.04 16.32 -7.21
CA ARG A 19 -0.59 15.32 -8.13
C ARG A 19 -1.93 15.68 -8.74
N VAL A 20 -2.78 16.39 -8.02
CA VAL A 20 -4.18 16.62 -8.43
C VAL A 20 -4.24 17.31 -9.79
N GLU A 21 -3.50 18.38 -9.97
CA GLU A 21 -3.50 19.16 -11.21
C GLU A 21 -3.00 18.33 -12.43
N PRO A 22 -1.81 17.73 -12.42
CA PRO A 22 -1.34 16.97 -13.58
C PRO A 22 -2.16 15.71 -13.87
N ILE A 23 -2.74 15.05 -12.85
CA ILE A 23 -3.66 13.93 -13.07
C ILE A 23 -4.93 14.42 -13.74
N SER A 24 -5.53 15.51 -13.24
CA SER A 24 -6.75 16.10 -13.82
C SER A 24 -6.52 16.50 -15.27
N ALA A 25 -5.39 17.17 -15.57
CA ALA A 25 -5.04 17.56 -16.93
C ALA A 25 -4.90 16.36 -17.88
N ALA A 26 -4.27 15.28 -17.42
CA ALA A 26 -4.13 14.06 -18.21
C ALA A 26 -5.51 13.40 -18.49
N LEU A 27 -6.36 13.30 -17.45
CA LEU A 27 -7.71 12.75 -17.58
C LEU A 27 -8.60 13.61 -18.51
N GLU A 28 -8.52 14.95 -18.41
CA GLU A 28 -9.27 15.86 -19.28
C GLU A 28 -8.89 15.68 -20.76
N LEU A 29 -7.64 15.36 -21.06
CA LEU A 29 -7.15 15.06 -22.40
C LEU A 29 -7.48 13.63 -22.87
N GLY A 30 -8.16 12.82 -22.04
CA GLY A 30 -8.55 11.45 -22.36
C GLY A 30 -7.44 10.42 -22.18
N CYS A 31 -6.33 10.77 -21.50
CA CYS A 31 -5.26 9.83 -21.21
C CYS A 31 -5.66 8.86 -20.09
N HIS A 32 -5.16 7.64 -20.16
CA HIS A 32 -5.13 6.72 -19.02
C HIS A 32 -4.01 7.13 -18.05
N VAL A 33 -4.21 6.91 -16.72
CA VAL A 33 -3.26 7.43 -15.73
C VAL A 33 -2.73 6.32 -14.83
N TYR A 34 -1.40 6.23 -14.74
CA TYR A 34 -0.68 5.46 -13.73
C TYR A 34 -0.04 6.44 -12.74
N THR A 35 -0.26 6.27 -11.43
CA THR A 35 0.37 7.14 -10.43
C THR A 35 0.91 6.37 -9.23
N ASP A 36 1.85 6.98 -8.50
CA ASP A 36 2.29 6.44 -7.22
C ASP A 36 1.24 6.70 -6.13
N LYS A 37 1.31 5.97 -5.02
CA LYS A 37 0.49 6.19 -3.82
C LYS A 37 1.15 7.25 -2.90
N PRO A 38 0.38 7.95 -2.07
CA PRO A 38 -1.08 8.02 -2.09
C PRO A 38 -1.59 8.76 -3.32
N LEU A 39 -2.84 8.52 -3.71
CA LEU A 39 -3.45 9.15 -4.91
C LEU A 39 -3.48 10.68 -4.78
N ALA A 40 -3.87 11.18 -3.62
CA ALA A 40 -3.88 12.59 -3.26
C ALA A 40 -3.59 12.75 -1.75
N VAL A 41 -3.51 13.98 -1.27
CA VAL A 41 -3.31 14.25 0.17
C VAL A 41 -4.59 14.03 0.96
N THR A 42 -5.75 14.40 0.39
CA THR A 42 -7.07 14.31 1.05
C THR A 42 -7.96 13.25 0.39
N ALA A 43 -8.93 12.73 1.17
CA ALA A 43 -9.95 11.84 0.65
C ALA A 43 -10.85 12.55 -0.39
N SER A 44 -11.16 13.82 -0.16
CA SER A 44 -11.94 14.65 -1.09
C SER A 44 -11.27 14.79 -2.46
N ASP A 45 -9.97 15.11 -2.49
CA ASP A 45 -9.22 15.24 -3.74
C ASP A 45 -9.11 13.88 -4.45
N ALA A 46 -8.82 12.81 -3.70
CA ALA A 46 -8.73 11.46 -4.25
C ALA A 46 -10.07 11.01 -4.85
N ARG A 47 -11.19 11.35 -4.20
CA ARG A 47 -12.55 11.11 -4.70
C ARG A 47 -12.80 11.87 -5.99
N GLY A 48 -12.48 13.17 -6.01
CA GLY A 48 -12.64 14.00 -7.21
C GLY A 48 -11.89 13.46 -8.43
N LEU A 49 -10.65 12.97 -8.22
CA LEU A 49 -9.87 12.30 -9.28
C LEU A 49 -10.51 10.99 -9.74
N TYR A 50 -11.05 10.20 -8.83
CA TYR A 50 -11.77 8.97 -9.17
C TYR A 50 -13.05 9.27 -9.98
N GLU A 51 -13.87 10.23 -9.53
CA GLU A 51 -15.09 10.66 -10.24
C GLU A 51 -14.76 11.20 -11.65
N LEU A 52 -13.69 11.99 -11.77
CA LEU A 52 -13.24 12.50 -13.07
C LEU A 52 -12.81 11.36 -13.99
N ALA A 53 -12.06 10.38 -13.47
CA ALA A 53 -11.64 9.21 -14.25
C ALA A 53 -12.86 8.41 -14.77
N LEU A 54 -13.87 8.19 -13.91
CA LEU A 54 -15.14 7.55 -14.30
C LEU A 54 -15.85 8.33 -15.42
N LYS A 55 -15.98 9.65 -15.25
CA LYS A 55 -16.62 10.53 -16.24
C LYS A 55 -15.93 10.49 -17.60
N LYS A 56 -14.60 10.35 -17.60
CA LYS A 56 -13.79 10.29 -18.84
C LYS A 56 -13.66 8.87 -19.41
N GLY A 57 -14.14 7.84 -18.73
CA GLY A 57 -13.95 6.44 -19.13
C GLY A 57 -12.48 6.01 -19.11
N ALA A 58 -11.63 6.71 -18.33
CA ALA A 58 -10.21 6.44 -18.29
C ALA A 58 -9.88 5.24 -17.38
N ARG A 59 -8.98 4.38 -17.84
CA ARG A 59 -8.36 3.37 -16.98
C ARG A 59 -7.33 4.06 -16.08
N THR A 60 -7.26 3.62 -14.82
CA THR A 60 -6.36 4.24 -13.84
C THR A 60 -5.70 3.18 -12.97
N ALA A 61 -4.45 3.41 -12.59
CA ALA A 61 -3.72 2.53 -11.67
C ALA A 61 -2.97 3.34 -10.61
N ILE A 62 -2.90 2.81 -9.37
CA ILE A 62 -2.05 3.31 -8.30
C ILE A 62 -1.02 2.26 -7.88
N ALA A 63 0.20 2.68 -7.55
CA ALA A 63 1.33 1.81 -7.26
C ALA A 63 1.26 1.16 -5.85
N ALA A 64 0.13 0.55 -5.46
CA ALA A 64 0.05 -0.30 -4.28
C ALA A 64 0.54 -1.73 -4.61
N ASN A 65 1.77 -1.84 -5.06
CA ASN A 65 2.35 -2.97 -5.80
C ASN A 65 2.73 -4.20 -4.97
N TRP A 66 2.73 -4.15 -3.62
CA TRP A 66 3.11 -5.31 -2.80
C TRP A 66 2.20 -6.52 -2.97
N MET A 67 1.00 -6.32 -3.45
CA MET A 67 0.09 -7.40 -3.82
C MET A 67 0.63 -8.35 -4.91
N TYR A 68 1.68 -7.93 -5.63
CA TYR A 68 2.37 -8.73 -6.66
C TYR A 68 3.61 -9.47 -6.13
N ASP A 69 3.92 -9.35 -4.84
CA ASP A 69 4.95 -10.17 -4.22
C ASP A 69 4.60 -11.67 -4.38
N PRO A 70 5.56 -12.54 -4.75
CA PRO A 70 5.28 -13.96 -4.99
C PRO A 70 4.73 -14.71 -3.78
N GLY A 71 5.12 -14.33 -2.55
CA GLY A 71 4.54 -14.89 -1.33
C GLY A 71 3.07 -14.51 -1.19
N ILE A 72 2.70 -13.26 -1.47
CA ILE A 72 1.30 -12.80 -1.49
C ILE A 72 0.48 -13.54 -2.55
N ALA A 73 1.03 -13.74 -3.74
CA ALA A 73 0.37 -14.50 -4.80
C ALA A 73 0.11 -15.95 -4.37
N TYR A 74 1.06 -16.57 -3.67
CA TYR A 74 0.91 -17.93 -3.18
C TYR A 74 -0.07 -18.03 -2.01
N LEU A 75 -0.04 -17.08 -1.06
CA LEU A 75 -1.04 -17.00 0.01
C LEU A 75 -2.46 -16.91 -0.55
N ARG A 76 -2.67 -16.05 -1.57
CA ARG A 76 -3.97 -15.94 -2.27
C ARG A 76 -4.42 -17.28 -2.86
N GLU A 77 -3.52 -17.98 -3.54
CA GLU A 77 -3.83 -19.28 -4.14
C GLU A 77 -4.25 -20.31 -3.09
N LEU A 78 -3.50 -20.40 -1.99
CA LEU A 78 -3.80 -21.33 -0.90
C LEU A 78 -5.13 -21.01 -0.21
N VAL A 79 -5.42 -19.72 0.04
CA VAL A 79 -6.72 -19.29 0.58
C VAL A 79 -7.85 -19.63 -0.38
N ALA A 80 -7.69 -19.33 -1.67
CA ALA A 80 -8.70 -19.65 -2.70
C ALA A 80 -8.93 -21.16 -2.87
N ALA A 81 -7.90 -21.97 -2.64
CA ALA A 81 -7.98 -23.44 -2.64
C ALA A 81 -8.61 -24.02 -1.36
N GLY A 82 -9.00 -23.19 -0.38
CA GLY A 82 -9.55 -23.66 0.89
C GLY A 82 -8.54 -24.32 1.82
N SER A 83 -7.25 -24.08 1.64
CA SER A 83 -6.17 -24.75 2.36
C SER A 83 -6.17 -24.57 3.87
N ILE A 84 -6.88 -23.54 4.37
CA ILE A 84 -7.00 -23.23 5.79
C ILE A 84 -8.46 -23.12 6.22
N GLY A 85 -9.39 -23.67 5.42
CA GLY A 85 -10.84 -23.49 5.63
C GLY A 85 -11.28 -22.05 5.39
N GLN A 86 -12.22 -21.57 6.18
CA GLN A 86 -12.74 -20.19 6.09
C GLN A 86 -11.82 -19.20 6.81
N PRO A 87 -11.19 -18.24 6.11
CA PRO A 87 -10.42 -17.20 6.78
C PRO A 87 -11.29 -16.31 7.67
N PHE A 88 -10.82 -15.99 8.88
CA PHE A 88 -11.53 -15.11 9.82
C PHE A 88 -10.68 -13.96 10.35
N ALA A 89 -9.33 -14.06 10.30
CA ALA A 89 -8.46 -12.98 10.72
C ALA A 89 -7.18 -12.87 9.90
N ILE A 90 -6.67 -11.64 9.78
CA ILE A 90 -5.35 -11.31 9.24
C ILE A 90 -4.59 -10.47 10.26
N GLU A 91 -3.34 -10.81 10.51
CA GLU A 91 -2.38 -9.95 11.18
C GLU A 91 -1.27 -9.55 10.21
N SER A 92 -1.00 -8.26 10.11
CA SER A 92 0.10 -7.75 9.29
C SER A 92 0.93 -6.73 10.05
N ARG A 93 2.25 -6.92 10.02
CA ARG A 93 3.21 -6.01 10.67
C ARG A 93 4.19 -5.49 9.64
N PHE A 94 4.44 -4.18 9.69
CA PHE A 94 5.55 -3.58 8.99
C PHE A 94 6.35 -2.67 9.94
N VAL A 95 7.37 -3.23 10.51
CA VAL A 95 8.21 -2.59 11.52
C VAL A 95 9.62 -2.49 10.98
N SER A 96 10.00 -1.29 10.55
CA SER A 96 11.31 -1.04 9.93
C SER A 96 11.71 0.42 10.15
N PRO A 97 12.89 0.69 10.69
CA PRO A 97 13.31 2.04 11.03
C PRO A 97 13.45 2.91 9.78
N TRP A 98 12.91 4.13 9.88
CA TRP A 98 13.29 5.20 8.97
C TRP A 98 14.62 5.82 9.41
N PRO A 99 15.41 6.38 8.50
CA PRO A 99 16.64 7.07 8.85
C PRO A 99 16.39 8.14 9.93
N PHE A 100 17.26 8.18 10.94
CA PHE A 100 17.17 9.17 12.01
C PHE A 100 18.53 9.33 12.72
N PRO A 101 19.00 10.59 12.93
CA PRO A 101 18.42 11.83 12.41
C PRO A 101 18.49 11.89 10.88
N SER A 102 17.45 12.40 10.25
CA SER A 102 17.41 12.64 8.80
C SER A 102 16.73 13.98 8.54
N ALA A 103 16.98 14.57 7.38
CA ALA A 103 16.34 15.81 6.97
C ALA A 103 14.82 15.77 7.07
N ALA A 104 14.22 16.91 7.40
CA ALA A 104 12.78 17.11 7.26
C ALA A 104 12.43 17.20 5.78
N ILE A 105 11.81 16.13 5.24
CA ILE A 105 11.36 16.06 3.85
C ILE A 105 9.84 15.83 3.79
N TRP A 106 9.26 15.83 2.60
CA TRP A 106 7.82 15.69 2.38
C TRP A 106 7.16 14.52 3.14
N ILE A 107 7.85 13.38 3.27
CA ILE A 107 7.33 12.18 3.94
C ILE A 107 7.09 12.39 5.45
N ASN A 108 7.64 13.44 6.02
CA ASN A 108 7.48 13.81 7.43
C ASN A 108 6.37 14.85 7.65
N ARG A 109 5.63 15.22 6.60
CA ARG A 109 4.59 16.28 6.64
C ARG A 109 3.26 15.73 6.13
N VAL A 110 2.20 15.84 6.94
CA VAL A 110 0.84 15.41 6.57
C VAL A 110 0.35 16.17 5.33
N ALA A 111 0.57 17.47 5.29
CA ALA A 111 0.18 18.33 4.16
C ALA A 111 0.84 17.96 2.82
N GLU A 112 1.92 17.19 2.85
CA GLU A 112 2.61 16.68 1.65
C GLU A 112 2.23 15.22 1.32
N GLY A 113 1.30 14.61 2.07
CA GLY A 113 0.92 13.22 1.93
C GLY A 113 1.88 12.25 2.62
N GLY A 114 2.65 12.71 3.61
CA GLY A 114 3.58 11.89 4.39
C GLY A 114 2.89 10.97 5.39
N GLY A 115 3.73 10.23 6.14
CA GLY A 115 3.31 9.32 7.20
C GLY A 115 3.31 7.85 6.80
N VAL A 116 3.35 6.96 7.82
CA VAL A 116 3.33 5.50 7.61
C VAL A 116 1.96 4.99 7.13
N LEU A 117 0.87 5.68 7.46
CA LEU A 117 -0.46 5.38 6.92
C LEU A 117 -0.42 5.41 5.39
N ASN A 118 0.03 6.51 4.80
CA ASN A 118 0.13 6.64 3.36
C ASN A 118 1.23 5.77 2.74
N ASN A 119 2.34 5.54 3.45
CA ASN A 119 3.50 4.85 2.88
C ASN A 119 3.49 3.34 3.04
N ARG A 120 2.81 2.80 4.06
CA ARG A 120 2.90 1.37 4.40
C ARG A 120 1.55 0.69 4.52
N MET A 121 0.60 1.32 5.23
CA MET A 121 -0.70 0.72 5.49
C MET A 121 -1.46 0.42 4.18
N SER A 122 -1.45 1.33 3.21
CA SER A 122 -2.09 1.12 1.91
C SER A 122 -1.59 -0.13 1.18
N HIS A 123 -0.29 -0.43 1.26
CA HIS A 123 0.27 -1.67 0.69
C HIS A 123 -0.18 -2.92 1.45
N GLN A 124 -0.25 -2.85 2.80
CA GLN A 124 -0.71 -3.98 3.62
C GLN A 124 -2.19 -4.26 3.36
N LEU A 125 -3.03 -3.22 3.25
CA LEU A 125 -4.44 -3.36 2.88
C LEU A 125 -4.61 -3.96 1.49
N ALA A 126 -3.88 -3.46 0.49
CA ALA A 126 -3.93 -4.00 -0.86
C ALA A 126 -3.55 -5.49 -0.90
N ALA A 127 -2.52 -5.89 -0.15
CA ALA A 127 -2.11 -7.28 -0.03
C ALA A 127 -3.18 -8.14 0.68
N ALA A 128 -3.75 -7.65 1.79
CA ALA A 128 -4.82 -8.34 2.51
C ALA A 128 -6.06 -8.53 1.62
N GLN A 129 -6.53 -7.46 0.95
CA GLN A 129 -7.65 -7.52 0.02
C GLN A 129 -7.38 -8.49 -1.14
N ARG A 130 -6.15 -8.50 -1.66
CA ARG A 130 -5.74 -9.43 -2.74
C ARG A 130 -5.84 -10.89 -2.31
N ILE A 131 -5.48 -11.21 -1.06
CA ILE A 131 -5.50 -12.57 -0.53
C ILE A 131 -6.93 -13.06 -0.32
N VAL A 132 -7.77 -12.25 0.34
CA VAL A 132 -9.11 -12.70 0.76
C VAL A 132 -10.24 -12.28 -0.17
N GLY A 133 -9.98 -11.39 -1.14
CA GLY A 133 -10.98 -10.95 -2.13
C GLY A 133 -12.08 -10.05 -1.55
N GLY A 134 -11.84 -9.37 -0.42
CA GLY A 134 -12.82 -8.52 0.25
C GLY A 134 -12.53 -7.02 0.11
N GLU A 135 -13.56 -6.19 0.33
CA GLU A 135 -13.44 -4.74 0.47
C GLU A 135 -13.31 -4.36 1.95
N VAL A 136 -12.69 -3.21 2.22
CA VAL A 136 -12.64 -2.65 3.58
C VAL A 136 -13.98 -1.97 3.87
N LEU A 137 -14.76 -2.51 4.79
CA LEU A 137 -16.11 -2.03 5.12
C LEU A 137 -16.11 -1.04 6.28
N GLN A 138 -15.28 -1.29 7.29
CA GLN A 138 -15.15 -0.46 8.48
C GLN A 138 -13.70 -0.47 8.95
N VAL A 139 -13.28 0.61 9.58
CA VAL A 139 -11.96 0.71 10.23
C VAL A 139 -12.06 1.39 11.58
N MET A 140 -11.11 1.07 12.44
CA MET A 140 -10.77 1.83 13.65
C MET A 140 -9.26 1.81 13.85
N GLY A 141 -8.70 2.74 14.59
CA GLY A 141 -7.29 2.72 14.88
C GLY A 141 -6.74 4.04 15.41
N GLU A 142 -5.44 4.12 15.44
CA GLU A 142 -4.70 5.27 15.93
C GLU A 142 -3.41 5.45 15.11
N ALA A 143 -3.06 6.71 14.87
CA ALA A 143 -1.78 7.09 14.28
C ALA A 143 -1.03 8.05 15.23
N ARG A 144 0.28 7.89 15.34
CA ARG A 144 1.11 8.72 16.22
C ARG A 144 2.38 9.19 15.56
N THR A 145 2.80 10.42 15.91
CA THR A 145 4.10 11.01 15.58
C THR A 145 4.96 11.00 16.83
N HIS A 146 5.90 10.05 16.93
CA HIS A 146 6.84 9.97 18.06
C HIS A 146 8.04 10.88 17.88
N ARG A 147 8.51 11.04 16.62
CA ARG A 147 9.66 11.87 16.28
C ARG A 147 9.16 13.17 15.66
N ARG A 148 8.77 14.11 16.54
CA ARG A 148 8.12 15.37 16.17
C ARG A 148 9.05 16.45 15.61
N ARG A 149 10.37 16.25 15.65
CA ARG A 149 11.33 17.22 15.13
C ARG A 149 12.37 16.57 14.26
N ARG A 150 12.78 17.28 13.22
CA ARG A 150 13.81 16.88 12.29
C ARG A 150 14.69 18.05 11.88
N PRO A 151 15.98 17.82 11.51
CA PRO A 151 16.84 18.86 10.98
C PRO A 151 16.30 19.38 9.65
N ASP A 152 16.26 20.68 9.49
CA ASP A 152 15.87 21.36 8.24
C ASP A 152 17.14 21.77 7.47
N ILE A 153 17.40 21.09 6.38
CA ILE A 153 18.50 21.38 5.48
C ILE A 153 18.06 22.10 4.21
N GLY A 154 16.84 22.64 4.20
CA GLY A 154 16.32 23.47 3.11
C GLY A 154 15.95 22.75 1.81
N GLN A 155 15.80 21.41 1.81
CA GLN A 155 15.49 20.60 0.62
C GLN A 155 14.33 19.62 0.88
N PRO A 156 13.10 20.10 1.12
CA PRO A 156 11.99 19.27 1.61
C PRO A 156 11.53 18.17 0.64
N HIS A 157 11.82 18.28 -0.65
CA HIS A 157 11.43 17.31 -1.68
C HIS A 157 12.59 16.47 -2.23
N ASP A 158 13.81 16.69 -1.75
CA ASP A 158 14.97 15.92 -2.21
C ASP A 158 15.05 14.56 -1.52
N TYR A 159 14.61 13.52 -2.22
CA TYR A 159 14.64 12.15 -1.71
C TYR A 159 16.06 11.60 -1.46
N ARG A 160 17.09 12.21 -2.05
CA ARG A 160 18.50 11.89 -1.79
C ARG A 160 18.88 12.17 -0.35
N GLN A 161 18.13 13.03 0.36
CA GLN A 161 18.28 13.29 1.78
C GLN A 161 17.61 12.24 2.68
N TRP A 162 17.00 11.20 2.09
CA TRP A 162 16.43 10.07 2.84
C TRP A 162 17.53 9.12 3.36
N ARG A 163 18.35 9.65 4.25
CA ARG A 163 19.47 8.95 4.90
C ARG A 163 19.69 9.48 6.31
N THR A 164 20.43 8.75 7.10
CA THR A 164 20.90 9.26 8.40
C THR A 164 21.97 10.32 8.16
N LEU A 165 21.81 11.48 8.80
CA LEU A 165 22.80 12.56 8.78
C LEU A 165 23.89 12.27 9.80
N SER A 166 25.12 12.65 9.47
CA SER A 166 26.28 12.58 10.37
C SER A 166 26.23 13.68 11.44
N ALA A 167 27.07 13.56 12.47
CA ALA A 167 27.18 14.57 13.51
C ALA A 167 27.61 15.94 12.94
N ASP A 168 28.54 15.94 11.98
CA ASP A 168 29.04 17.17 11.34
C ASP A 168 27.96 17.86 10.53
N GLU A 169 27.10 17.11 9.85
CA GLU A 169 25.97 17.67 9.10
C GLU A 169 24.87 18.23 10.02
N LEU A 170 24.86 17.90 11.29
CA LEU A 170 23.90 18.40 12.28
C LEU A 170 24.38 19.66 13.01
N VAL A 171 25.64 20.07 12.82
CA VAL A 171 26.18 21.28 13.46
C VAL A 171 25.47 22.51 12.89
N ASN A 172 24.88 23.31 13.81
CA ASN A 172 24.16 24.56 13.48
C ASN A 172 22.94 24.41 12.54
N VAL A 173 22.43 23.18 12.33
CA VAL A 173 21.20 22.97 11.56
C VAL A 173 19.98 23.21 12.43
N PRO A 174 19.03 24.07 12.03
CA PRO A 174 17.77 24.24 12.76
C PRO A 174 16.94 22.96 12.74
N TRP A 175 16.20 22.72 13.83
CA TRP A 175 15.25 21.61 13.93
C TRP A 175 13.83 22.16 13.82
N VAL A 176 13.06 21.63 12.88
CA VAL A 176 11.66 22.01 12.62
C VAL A 176 10.70 20.94 13.12
N GLU A 177 9.50 21.36 13.49
CA GLU A 177 8.41 20.44 13.81
C GLU A 177 7.93 19.70 12.55
N VAL A 178 7.57 18.43 12.74
CA VAL A 178 6.98 17.56 11.73
C VAL A 178 5.78 16.84 12.34
N ASP A 179 4.77 16.56 11.54
CA ASP A 179 3.46 16.11 12.01
C ASP A 179 3.02 14.76 11.44
N ALA A 180 3.71 14.25 10.41
CA ALA A 180 3.34 12.99 9.80
C ALA A 180 3.57 11.81 10.75
N ASP A 181 2.61 10.91 10.78
CA ASP A 181 2.62 9.71 11.60
C ASP A 181 3.81 8.81 11.26
N ASP A 182 4.50 8.31 12.30
CA ASP A 182 5.61 7.36 12.21
C ASP A 182 5.29 6.00 12.83
N SER A 183 4.08 5.87 13.39
CA SER A 183 3.46 4.59 13.76
C SER A 183 1.94 4.64 13.61
N CYS A 184 1.33 3.49 13.32
CA CYS A 184 -0.12 3.32 13.35
C CYS A 184 -0.53 1.90 13.69
N ILE A 185 -1.73 1.79 14.29
CA ILE A 185 -2.48 0.55 14.46
C ILE A 185 -3.80 0.76 13.74
N VAL A 186 -4.15 -0.18 12.85
CA VAL A 186 -5.41 -0.16 12.12
C VAL A 186 -6.08 -1.52 12.28
N VAL A 187 -7.34 -1.51 12.71
CA VAL A 187 -8.21 -2.68 12.69
C VAL A 187 -9.25 -2.44 11.61
N ALA A 188 -9.33 -3.34 10.64
CA ALA A 188 -10.25 -3.25 9.52
C ALA A 188 -11.18 -4.47 9.45
N ARG A 189 -12.42 -4.27 9.06
CA ARG A 189 -13.35 -5.34 8.67
C ARG A 189 -13.38 -5.45 7.16
N LEU A 190 -13.01 -6.63 6.67
CA LEU A 190 -13.00 -6.94 5.25
C LEU A 190 -14.13 -7.91 4.92
N GLY A 191 -14.82 -7.68 3.82
CA GLY A 191 -15.92 -8.52 3.38
C GLY A 191 -16.51 -8.05 2.07
N LYS A 192 -17.60 -8.69 1.64
CA LYS A 192 -18.37 -8.23 0.49
C LYS A 192 -19.17 -6.98 0.89
N PRO A 193 -19.38 -6.00 0.00
CA PRO A 193 -20.28 -4.90 0.27
C PRO A 193 -21.66 -5.39 0.76
N GLY A 194 -22.14 -4.81 1.86
CA GLY A 194 -23.39 -5.23 2.49
C GLY A 194 -23.30 -6.47 3.41
N ALA A 195 -22.13 -7.07 3.60
CA ALA A 195 -21.95 -8.16 4.54
C ALA A 195 -22.27 -7.73 5.97
N ARG A 196 -22.88 -8.64 6.76
CA ARG A 196 -23.09 -8.43 8.19
C ARG A 196 -21.75 -8.50 8.93
N SER A 197 -21.66 -7.88 10.09
CA SER A 197 -20.43 -7.81 10.87
C SER A 197 -19.82 -9.18 11.19
N GLU A 198 -20.67 -10.17 11.48
CA GLU A 198 -20.28 -11.56 11.76
C GLU A 198 -19.75 -12.31 10.52
N ASP A 199 -20.09 -11.84 9.32
CA ASP A 199 -19.64 -12.43 8.06
C ASP A 199 -18.35 -11.77 7.52
N THR A 200 -17.75 -10.86 8.31
CA THR A 200 -16.53 -10.13 7.93
C THR A 200 -15.29 -10.75 8.56
N LEU A 201 -14.17 -10.66 7.84
CA LEU A 201 -12.86 -10.97 8.37
C LEU A 201 -12.27 -9.74 9.07
N THR A 202 -11.59 -9.93 10.19
CA THR A 202 -10.88 -8.86 10.90
C THR A 202 -9.41 -8.83 10.49
N ALA A 203 -8.92 -7.67 10.02
CA ALA A 203 -7.51 -7.45 9.74
C ALA A 203 -6.89 -6.47 10.77
N ASN A 204 -5.82 -6.90 11.44
CA ASN A 204 -5.02 -6.09 12.34
C ASN A 204 -3.72 -5.69 11.63
N LEU A 205 -3.51 -4.40 11.43
CA LEU A 205 -2.34 -3.87 10.74
C LEU A 205 -1.53 -2.99 11.69
N TYR A 206 -0.25 -3.26 11.81
CA TYR A 206 0.68 -2.46 12.59
C TYR A 206 1.84 -1.95 11.73
N CYS A 207 2.05 -0.64 11.73
CA CYS A 207 3.22 -0.02 11.09
C CYS A 207 4.00 0.81 12.10
N CYS A 208 5.33 0.70 12.08
CA CYS A 208 6.19 1.57 12.89
C CYS A 208 7.52 1.83 12.19
N SER A 209 7.90 3.09 12.11
CA SER A 209 9.19 3.54 11.55
C SER A 209 10.09 4.24 12.58
N SER A 210 9.58 4.53 13.78
CA SER A 210 10.32 5.23 14.84
C SER A 210 11.18 4.34 15.71
N ILE A 211 11.26 3.06 15.41
CA ILE A 211 12.09 2.08 16.15
C ILE A 211 13.57 2.15 15.76
N ARG A 212 14.42 1.48 16.54
CA ARG A 212 15.86 1.34 16.28
C ARG A 212 16.25 -0.02 15.71
N ALA A 213 15.47 -1.06 15.98
CA ALA A 213 15.69 -2.41 15.48
C ALA A 213 14.85 -2.67 14.22
N ARG A 214 15.33 -3.59 13.36
CA ARG A 214 14.52 -4.12 12.26
C ARG A 214 13.75 -5.33 12.76
N ASP A 215 12.43 -5.29 12.58
CA ASP A 215 11.54 -6.40 12.90
C ASP A 215 10.90 -7.02 11.64
N GLY A 216 11.00 -6.33 10.51
CA GLY A 216 10.59 -6.87 9.21
C GLY A 216 9.16 -6.57 8.82
N ARG A 217 8.68 -7.33 7.85
CA ARG A 217 7.30 -7.35 7.37
C ARG A 217 6.77 -8.76 7.49
N THR A 218 5.63 -8.91 8.14
CA THR A 218 4.98 -10.21 8.27
C THR A 218 3.49 -10.10 7.95
N MET A 219 2.91 -11.19 7.49
CA MET A 219 1.47 -11.35 7.34
C MET A 219 1.08 -12.76 7.73
N THR A 220 0.09 -12.89 8.62
CA THR A 220 -0.48 -14.16 9.04
C THR A 220 -1.96 -14.15 8.73
N ILE A 221 -2.46 -15.22 8.11
CA ILE A 221 -3.87 -15.44 7.85
C ILE A 221 -4.31 -16.64 8.68
N TYR A 222 -5.37 -16.45 9.46
CA TYR A 222 -5.98 -17.47 10.29
C TYR A 222 -7.28 -17.92 9.67
N GLY A 223 -7.43 -19.23 9.50
CA GLY A 223 -8.66 -19.89 9.09
C GLY A 223 -9.06 -20.94 10.12
N ASP A 224 -10.28 -21.46 10.01
CA ASP A 224 -10.84 -22.45 10.94
C ASP A 224 -10.21 -23.84 10.83
N GLU A 225 -9.50 -24.12 9.73
CA GLU A 225 -8.78 -25.39 9.50
C GLU A 225 -7.25 -25.27 9.46
N GLY A 226 -6.72 -24.05 9.60
CA GLY A 226 -5.27 -23.83 9.57
C GLY A 226 -4.87 -22.37 9.49
N SER A 227 -3.56 -22.13 9.36
CA SER A 227 -3.00 -20.79 9.28
C SER A 227 -1.87 -20.73 8.27
N LEU A 228 -1.68 -19.56 7.66
CA LEU A 228 -0.60 -19.24 6.74
C LEU A 228 0.19 -18.07 7.28
N HIS A 229 1.51 -18.13 7.20
CA HIS A 229 2.38 -17.03 7.61
C HIS A 229 3.42 -16.77 6.53
N TYR A 230 3.63 -15.50 6.24
CA TYR A 230 4.66 -15.04 5.32
C TYR A 230 5.51 -13.94 5.99
N ASP A 231 6.81 -14.18 5.99
CA ASP A 231 7.81 -13.23 6.46
C ASP A 231 8.60 -12.69 5.26
N TRP A 232 8.48 -11.38 4.99
CA TRP A 232 9.33 -10.71 4.01
C TRP A 232 10.71 -10.46 4.60
N VAL A 233 11.58 -11.44 4.46
CA VAL A 233 12.97 -11.27 4.83
C VAL A 233 13.65 -10.38 3.79
N ILE A 234 13.92 -9.12 4.15
CA ILE A 234 14.55 -8.16 3.24
C ILE A 234 16.04 -8.04 3.58
N ASP A 235 16.89 -8.17 2.58
CA ASP A 235 18.31 -7.84 2.73
C ASP A 235 18.45 -6.32 2.96
N PRO A 236 19.04 -5.89 4.08
CA PRO A 236 19.18 -4.48 4.41
C PRO A 236 20.05 -3.68 3.44
N LYS A 237 20.94 -4.35 2.70
CA LYS A 237 21.85 -3.69 1.75
C LYS A 237 21.23 -3.50 0.37
N THR A 238 20.45 -4.48 -0.07
CA THR A 238 19.89 -4.51 -1.44
C THR A 238 18.42 -4.16 -1.49
N ASN A 239 17.73 -4.13 -0.33
CA ASN A 239 16.26 -4.01 -0.22
C ASN A 239 15.48 -5.07 -1.03
N VAL A 240 16.11 -6.22 -1.27
CA VAL A 240 15.55 -7.38 -1.98
C VAL A 240 15.28 -8.48 -0.96
N ALA A 241 14.28 -9.32 -1.21
CA ALA A 241 13.99 -10.48 -0.36
C ALA A 241 15.25 -11.34 -0.19
N ARG A 242 15.59 -11.67 1.06
CA ARG A 242 16.71 -12.57 1.37
C ARG A 242 16.34 -14.00 0.98
N GLY A 243 17.25 -14.63 0.29
CA GLY A 243 17.14 -16.03 -0.09
C GLY A 243 16.83 -16.21 -1.57
N SER A 244 17.25 -17.33 -2.09
CA SER A 244 17.04 -17.73 -3.48
C SER A 244 15.58 -18.10 -3.78
N ARG A 245 14.75 -18.30 -2.75
CA ARG A 245 13.34 -18.69 -2.86
C ARG A 245 12.53 -18.17 -1.68
N PRO A 246 11.46 -17.38 -1.92
CA PRO A 246 10.51 -17.06 -0.87
C PRO A 246 9.75 -18.34 -0.46
N SER A 247 9.49 -18.47 0.85
CA SER A 247 8.69 -19.54 1.42
C SER A 247 7.62 -18.99 2.35
N ILE A 248 6.57 -19.75 2.56
CA ILE A 248 5.56 -19.49 3.59
C ILE A 248 5.66 -20.53 4.69
N LEU A 249 5.09 -20.25 5.84
CA LEU A 249 4.84 -21.24 6.89
C LEU A 249 3.36 -21.57 6.91
N ARG A 250 3.03 -22.84 7.08
CA ARG A 250 1.65 -23.35 7.11
C ARG A 250 1.42 -24.27 8.29
N THR A 251 0.25 -24.15 8.92
CA THR A 251 -0.32 -25.17 9.82
C THR A 251 -1.54 -25.80 9.17
N SER A 252 -2.05 -26.89 9.76
CA SER A 252 -3.29 -27.53 9.34
C SER A 252 -4.09 -27.99 10.55
N PHE A 253 -5.35 -28.38 10.33
CA PHE A 253 -6.19 -28.97 11.38
C PHE A 253 -5.54 -30.20 12.05
N ALA A 254 -4.76 -30.97 11.30
CA ALA A 254 -4.08 -32.18 11.81
C ALA A 254 -2.80 -31.86 12.63
N SER A 255 -2.22 -30.66 12.49
CA SER A 255 -1.00 -30.26 13.22
C SER A 255 -0.92 -28.75 13.37
N ALA A 256 -0.73 -28.28 14.61
CA ALA A 256 -0.45 -26.89 14.92
C ALA A 256 1.00 -26.47 14.63
N ASP A 257 1.88 -27.40 14.28
CA ASP A 257 3.27 -27.09 13.97
C ASP A 257 3.40 -26.38 12.63
N TRP A 258 4.19 -25.32 12.59
CA TRP A 258 4.52 -24.61 11.39
C TRP A 258 5.41 -25.45 10.48
N ARG A 259 5.01 -25.62 9.23
CA ARG A 259 5.80 -26.27 8.19
C ARG A 259 6.15 -25.27 7.10
N GLU A 260 7.41 -25.25 6.71
CA GLU A 260 7.86 -24.41 5.60
C GLU A 260 7.41 -24.99 4.27
N GLU A 261 6.88 -24.13 3.41
CA GLU A 261 6.40 -24.46 2.09
C GLU A 261 6.95 -23.44 1.08
N PRO A 262 7.85 -23.82 0.17
CA PRO A 262 8.44 -22.90 -0.79
C PRO A 262 7.39 -22.42 -1.79
N VAL A 263 7.48 -21.12 -2.18
CA VAL A 263 6.64 -20.60 -3.25
C VAL A 263 6.92 -21.37 -4.54
N PRO A 264 5.89 -21.93 -5.20
CA PRO A 264 6.06 -22.74 -6.42
C PRO A 264 6.73 -21.98 -7.55
N GLU A 265 7.61 -22.64 -8.30
CA GLU A 265 8.36 -22.07 -9.42
C GLU A 265 7.44 -21.42 -10.48
N ARG A 266 6.27 -22.01 -10.76
CA ARG A 266 5.28 -21.46 -11.70
C ARG A 266 4.80 -20.06 -11.31
N ILE A 267 4.71 -19.74 -9.99
CA ILE A 267 4.37 -18.39 -9.52
C ILE A 267 5.52 -17.44 -9.80
N LEU A 268 6.76 -17.87 -9.52
CA LEU A 268 7.93 -17.05 -9.78
C LEU A 268 8.08 -16.74 -11.28
N GLN A 269 7.83 -17.75 -12.14
CA GLN A 269 7.90 -17.61 -13.59
C GLN A 269 6.76 -16.79 -14.20
N SER A 270 5.58 -16.72 -13.56
CA SER A 270 4.45 -15.91 -14.03
C SER A 270 4.68 -14.40 -13.85
N LEU A 271 5.62 -14.03 -13.00
CA LEU A 271 5.97 -12.64 -12.75
C LEU A 271 6.99 -12.12 -13.76
N PRO A 272 7.05 -10.81 -14.03
CA PRO A 272 8.08 -10.22 -14.88
C PRO A 272 9.49 -10.59 -14.41
N GLN A 273 10.32 -11.08 -15.33
CA GLN A 273 11.68 -11.55 -15.04
C GLN A 273 12.64 -10.35 -14.97
N ILE A 274 12.58 -9.59 -13.88
CA ILE A 274 13.40 -8.41 -13.62
C ILE A 274 14.26 -8.68 -12.38
N ALA A 275 15.54 -8.37 -12.47
CA ALA A 275 16.53 -8.70 -11.43
C ALA A 275 16.25 -8.06 -10.05
N HIS A 276 15.57 -6.90 -10.02
CA HIS A 276 15.24 -6.19 -8.78
C HIS A 276 13.78 -6.39 -8.40
N GLY A 277 13.51 -7.03 -7.25
CA GLY A 277 12.15 -7.43 -6.83
C GLY A 277 11.12 -6.30 -6.78
N LEU A 278 11.49 -5.09 -6.31
CA LEU A 278 10.57 -3.95 -6.32
C LEU A 278 10.17 -3.54 -7.74
N HIS A 279 11.12 -3.55 -8.69
CA HIS A 279 10.83 -3.24 -10.08
C HIS A 279 9.94 -4.30 -10.73
N ARG A 280 10.09 -5.57 -10.33
CA ARG A 280 9.24 -6.67 -10.77
C ARG A 280 7.78 -6.44 -10.38
N ASP A 281 7.52 -6.04 -9.14
CA ASP A 281 6.17 -5.82 -8.63
C ASP A 281 5.49 -4.63 -9.34
N TRP A 282 6.24 -3.56 -9.62
CA TRP A 282 5.75 -2.44 -10.44
C TRP A 282 5.50 -2.85 -11.90
N ALA A 283 6.38 -3.65 -12.49
CA ALA A 283 6.21 -4.14 -13.85
C ALA A 283 5.02 -5.10 -13.97
N ALA A 284 4.74 -5.91 -12.94
CA ALA A 284 3.55 -6.74 -12.89
C ALA A 284 2.27 -5.90 -12.88
N LEU A 285 2.20 -4.87 -12.03
CA LEU A 285 1.08 -3.92 -12.01
C LEU A 285 0.90 -3.23 -13.37
N ALA A 286 1.99 -2.72 -13.97
CA ALA A 286 1.94 -2.05 -15.25
C ALA A 286 1.47 -2.98 -16.38
N ARG A 287 1.85 -4.26 -16.35
CA ARG A 287 1.38 -5.28 -17.30
C ARG A 287 -0.14 -5.45 -17.24
N GLU A 288 -0.71 -5.60 -16.04
CA GLU A 288 -2.16 -5.76 -15.87
C GLU A 288 -2.92 -4.49 -16.31
N PHE A 289 -2.39 -3.31 -15.96
CA PHE A 289 -2.95 -2.03 -16.38
C PHE A 289 -2.98 -1.86 -17.90
N VAL A 290 -1.90 -2.22 -18.59
CA VAL A 290 -1.82 -2.15 -20.06
C VAL A 290 -2.74 -3.19 -20.70
N ALA A 291 -2.84 -4.40 -20.13
CA ALA A 291 -3.75 -5.44 -20.64
C ALA A 291 -5.22 -4.99 -20.56
N ASP A 292 -5.64 -4.35 -19.43
CA ASP A 292 -6.97 -3.76 -19.30
C ASP A 292 -7.24 -2.68 -20.36
N ILE A 293 -6.29 -1.77 -20.61
CA ILE A 293 -6.42 -0.74 -21.63
C ILE A 293 -6.61 -1.34 -23.04
N ARG A 294 -5.93 -2.44 -23.32
CA ARG A 294 -6.00 -3.16 -24.60
C ARG A 294 -7.23 -4.07 -24.73
N GLY A 295 -8.03 -4.22 -23.68
CA GLY A 295 -9.15 -5.16 -23.65
C GLY A 295 -8.69 -6.64 -23.61
N GLU A 296 -7.47 -6.90 -23.21
CA GLU A 296 -6.91 -8.23 -22.98
C GLU A 296 -7.33 -8.77 -21.61
N SER A 297 -7.11 -10.06 -21.35
CA SER A 297 -7.33 -10.66 -20.02
C SER A 297 -6.31 -10.12 -19.02
N TYR A 298 -6.76 -9.67 -17.87
CA TYR A 298 -5.91 -9.15 -16.81
C TYR A 298 -6.39 -9.59 -15.42
N GLU A 299 -5.47 -9.57 -14.46
CA GLU A 299 -5.80 -9.75 -13.04
C GLU A 299 -6.15 -8.39 -12.42
N PRO A 300 -7.17 -8.32 -11.52
CA PRO A 300 -7.54 -7.08 -10.85
C PRO A 300 -6.36 -6.38 -10.19
N TYR A 301 -6.26 -5.07 -10.37
CA TYR A 301 -5.18 -4.23 -9.86
C TYR A 301 -5.74 -2.98 -9.15
N PRO A 302 -4.95 -2.30 -8.29
CA PRO A 302 -5.41 -1.11 -7.57
C PRO A 302 -5.63 0.07 -8.51
N THR A 303 -6.86 0.58 -8.53
CA THR A 303 -7.29 1.74 -9.32
C THR A 303 -7.42 3.00 -8.46
N PHE A 304 -7.87 4.11 -9.04
CA PHE A 304 -8.18 5.33 -8.28
C PHE A 304 -9.29 5.13 -7.26
N ARG A 305 -10.18 4.15 -7.47
CA ARG A 305 -11.16 3.77 -6.43
C ARG A 305 -10.45 3.34 -5.15
N GLN A 306 -9.49 2.42 -5.23
CA GLN A 306 -8.70 2.01 -4.07
C GLN A 306 -7.88 3.16 -3.51
N GLY A 307 -7.35 4.05 -4.37
CA GLY A 307 -6.65 5.25 -3.94
C GLY A 307 -7.51 6.17 -3.09
N TRP A 308 -8.76 6.41 -3.49
CA TRP A 308 -9.74 7.14 -2.71
C TRP A 308 -10.07 6.43 -1.38
N ILE A 309 -10.41 5.15 -1.43
CA ILE A 309 -10.73 4.36 -0.22
C ILE A 309 -9.57 4.38 0.79
N TYR A 310 -8.33 4.29 0.34
CA TYR A 310 -7.18 4.35 1.25
C TYR A 310 -6.99 5.75 1.88
N GLN A 311 -7.41 6.83 1.23
CA GLN A 311 -7.43 8.16 1.84
C GLN A 311 -8.57 8.32 2.84
N GLU A 312 -9.76 7.79 2.59
CA GLU A 312 -10.85 7.72 3.57
C GLU A 312 -10.41 6.99 4.84
N ILE A 313 -9.73 5.85 4.68
CA ILE A 313 -9.16 5.10 5.81
C ILE A 313 -8.11 5.94 6.56
N THR A 314 -7.20 6.59 5.83
CA THR A 314 -6.14 7.42 6.41
C THR A 314 -6.72 8.56 7.26
N GLU A 315 -7.73 9.26 6.75
CA GLU A 315 -8.41 10.34 7.48
C GLU A 315 -9.18 9.80 8.68
N ALA A 316 -9.92 8.70 8.54
CA ALA A 316 -10.64 8.06 9.65
C ALA A 316 -9.70 7.70 10.81
N ILE A 317 -8.53 7.12 10.51
CA ILE A 317 -7.54 6.73 11.53
C ILE A 317 -6.89 7.96 12.18
N ARG A 318 -6.56 9.00 11.42
CA ARG A 318 -5.99 10.25 11.96
C ARG A 318 -6.98 10.99 12.85
N ASN A 319 -8.27 10.93 12.54
CA ASN A 319 -9.34 11.56 13.32
C ASN A 319 -9.71 10.78 14.59
N GLY A 320 -9.35 9.50 14.71
CA GLY A 320 -9.44 8.73 15.94
C GLY A 320 -10.85 8.53 16.51
N SER A 321 -11.86 8.27 15.67
CA SER A 321 -13.29 8.30 16.05
C SER A 321 -13.95 6.93 16.33
N GLY A 322 -13.20 5.88 16.71
CA GLY A 322 -13.73 4.53 16.88
C GLY A 322 -13.99 3.85 15.52
N TRP A 323 -15.01 2.98 15.43
CA TRP A 323 -15.37 2.35 14.17
C TRP A 323 -15.99 3.33 13.19
N VAL A 324 -15.37 3.49 12.03
CA VAL A 324 -15.85 4.33 10.92
C VAL A 324 -16.19 3.44 9.73
N ALA A 325 -17.39 3.61 9.19
CA ALA A 325 -17.78 2.95 7.93
C ALA A 325 -17.04 3.59 6.76
N ILE A 326 -16.50 2.76 5.88
CA ILE A 326 -15.78 3.19 4.69
C ILE A 326 -16.75 3.20 3.50
N PRO A 327 -16.79 4.29 2.71
CA PRO A 327 -17.61 4.35 1.50
C PRO A 327 -17.27 3.22 0.54
N GLN A 328 -18.30 2.63 -0.10
CA GLN A 328 -18.08 1.53 -1.05
C GLN A 328 -18.15 1.99 -2.50
N ASP A 329 -19.03 2.92 -2.81
CA ASP A 329 -19.21 3.50 -4.15
C ASP A 329 -19.52 4.99 -4.08
N VAL A 330 -19.20 5.69 -5.15
CA VAL A 330 -19.74 7.00 -5.42
C VAL A 330 -21.14 6.78 -5.96
N ALA A 331 -22.17 7.24 -5.24
CA ALA A 331 -23.53 7.23 -5.80
C ALA A 331 -23.47 7.94 -7.17
N PRO A 332 -24.08 7.38 -8.23
CA PRO A 332 -24.13 8.06 -9.51
C PRO A 332 -24.76 9.44 -9.29
N THR A 333 -24.01 10.50 -9.64
CA THR A 333 -24.55 11.84 -9.66
C THR A 333 -25.70 11.85 -10.65
N SER A 334 -26.92 11.92 -10.12
CA SER A 334 -28.11 12.18 -10.94
C SER A 334 -27.94 13.55 -11.61
N HIS A 335 -27.60 13.55 -12.88
CA HIS A 335 -27.67 14.72 -13.76
C HIS A 335 -28.97 14.70 -14.53
#